data_32ba33c6510c0700c29d647fddf77a95
#
_entry.id   32ba33c6510c0700c29d647fddf77a95
#
_cell.length_a   1.000
_cell.length_b   1.000
_cell.length_c   1.000
_cell.angle_alpha   90.00
_cell.angle_beta   90.00
_cell.angle_gamma   90.00
#
_symmetry.space_group_name_H-M   'P 1'
#
loop_
_entity.id
_entity.type
_entity.pdbx_description
1 polymer ?
#
loop_
_entity_poly.entity_id
_entity_poly.type
_entity_poly.pdbx_seq_one_letter_code
_entity_poly.pdbx_strand_id
1 'polypeptide(L)' 'MKIEWSPEAATDFAGIVAYIHEQNPSAADRVAHTMYDSAASLKTFPNRGRPGRVVGTRELVLAPLPFIVIYRV' A
#
# COMPACT_ATOMS: atom_id res chain seq x y z
N MET A 1 11.29 12.39 1.43
CA MET A 1 9.87 12.59 1.09
C MET A 1 9.00 12.23 2.28
N LYS A 2 7.99 13.04 2.56
CA LYS A 2 7.04 12.77 3.64
C LYS A 2 5.92 11.87 3.12
N ILE A 3 5.56 10.85 3.90
CA ILE A 3 4.48 9.94 3.54
C ILE A 3 3.19 10.40 4.22
N GLU A 4 2.16 10.62 3.43
CA GLU A 4 0.82 10.94 3.91
C GLU A 4 -0.19 10.00 3.27
N TRP A 5 -1.10 9.49 4.08
CA TRP A 5 -2.17 8.60 3.62
C TRP A 5 -3.43 9.42 3.39
N SER A 6 -4.05 9.25 2.23
CA SER A 6 -5.38 9.84 2.02
C SER A 6 -6.39 9.11 2.93
N PRO A 7 -7.52 9.77 3.27
CA PRO A 7 -8.57 9.09 4.04
C PRO A 7 -9.07 7.83 3.35
N GLU A 8 -9.20 7.84 2.03
CA GLU A 8 -9.63 6.69 1.24
C GLU A 8 -8.62 5.55 1.34
N ALA A 9 -7.33 5.85 1.21
CA ALA A 9 -6.28 4.84 1.31
C ALA A 9 -6.23 4.23 2.72
N ALA A 10 -6.36 5.05 3.76
CA ALA A 10 -6.38 4.56 5.14
C ALA A 10 -7.59 3.64 5.38
N THR A 11 -8.77 4.01 4.86
CA THR A 11 -9.97 3.20 4.95
C THR A 11 -9.81 1.88 4.20
N ASP A 12 -9.27 1.91 2.99
CA ASP A 12 -9.02 0.71 2.20
C ASP A 12 -8.04 -0.23 2.91
N PHE A 13 -6.95 0.32 3.44
CA PHE A 13 -5.96 -0.47 4.19
C PHE A 13 -6.61 -1.17 5.38
N ALA A 14 -7.35 -0.41 6.20
CA ALA A 14 -8.02 -0.96 7.38
C ALA A 14 -9.04 -2.05 6.98
N GLY A 15 -9.79 -1.83 5.91
CA GLY A 15 -10.77 -2.78 5.40
C GLY A 15 -10.13 -4.08 4.92
N ILE A 16 -9.03 -4.00 4.19
CA ILE A 16 -8.29 -5.18 3.71
C ILE A 16 -7.77 -5.99 4.90
N VAL A 17 -7.13 -5.31 5.86
CA VAL A 17 -6.57 -5.98 7.04
C VAL A 17 -7.68 -6.64 7.86
N ALA A 18 -8.81 -5.96 8.08
CA ALA A 18 -9.93 -6.49 8.83
C ALA A 18 -10.51 -7.73 8.15
N TYR A 19 -10.68 -7.68 6.82
CA TYR A 19 -11.19 -8.82 6.05
C TYR A 19 -10.29 -10.04 6.20
N ILE A 20 -8.98 -9.86 6.02
CA ILE A 20 -8.01 -10.95 6.12
C ILE A 20 -7.95 -11.47 7.56
N HIS A 21 -8.08 -10.59 8.55
CA HIS A 21 -8.07 -10.98 9.96
C HIS A 21 -9.21 -11.95 10.29
N GLU A 22 -10.39 -11.75 9.71
CA GLU A 22 -11.51 -12.68 9.88
C GLU A 22 -11.20 -14.06 9.34
N GLN A 23 -10.44 -14.14 8.23
CA GLN A 23 -10.10 -15.40 7.58
C GLN A 23 -8.88 -16.07 8.22
N ASN A 24 -7.87 -15.28 8.54
CA ASN A 24 -6.59 -15.78 9.06
C ASN A 24 -5.85 -14.66 9.79
N PRO A 25 -5.95 -14.60 11.13
CA PRO A 25 -5.30 -13.52 11.91
C PRO A 25 -3.79 -13.40 11.68
N SER A 26 -3.08 -14.53 11.56
CA SER A 26 -1.63 -14.52 11.32
C SER A 26 -1.27 -13.92 9.97
N ALA A 27 -2.08 -14.22 8.94
CA ALA A 27 -1.88 -13.66 7.62
C ALA A 27 -2.15 -12.15 7.62
N ALA A 28 -3.11 -11.68 8.40
CA ALA A 28 -3.44 -10.26 8.49
C ALA A 28 -2.23 -9.45 8.97
N ASP A 29 -1.52 -9.93 9.98
CA ASP A 29 -0.32 -9.26 10.48
C ASP A 29 0.76 -9.15 9.41
N ARG A 30 1.02 -10.25 8.69
CA ARG A 30 2.02 -10.26 7.61
C ARG A 30 1.64 -9.31 6.48
N VAL A 31 0.38 -9.32 6.07
CA VAL A 31 -0.11 -8.44 5.01
C VAL A 31 -0.01 -6.98 5.44
N ALA A 32 -0.43 -6.67 6.67
CA ALA A 32 -0.36 -5.30 7.18
C ALA A 32 1.09 -4.79 7.19
N HIS A 33 2.04 -5.59 7.67
CA HIS A 33 3.45 -5.22 7.68
C HIS A 33 3.99 -5.04 6.27
N THR A 34 3.68 -5.96 5.35
CA THR A 34 4.16 -5.85 3.97
C THR A 34 3.64 -4.59 3.31
N MET A 35 2.35 -4.29 3.46
CA MET A 35 1.76 -3.09 2.88
C MET A 35 2.36 -1.82 3.47
N TYR A 36 2.47 -1.78 4.80
CA TYR A 36 3.02 -0.61 5.48
C TYR A 36 4.49 -0.39 5.12
N ASP A 37 5.30 -1.43 5.17
CA ASP A 37 6.74 -1.34 4.87
C ASP A 37 6.97 -0.95 3.41
N SER A 38 6.17 -1.48 2.49
CA SER A 38 6.26 -1.13 1.07
C SER A 38 5.92 0.34 0.85
N ALA A 39 4.86 0.83 1.48
CA ALA A 39 4.51 2.24 1.41
C ALA A 39 5.60 3.13 2.03
N ALA A 40 6.13 2.72 3.20
CA ALA A 40 7.18 3.47 3.88
C ALA A 40 8.48 3.53 3.05
N SER A 41 8.76 2.52 2.23
CA SER A 41 9.93 2.51 1.37
C SER A 41 9.93 3.66 0.36
N LEU A 42 8.76 4.20 0.05
CA LEU A 42 8.62 5.34 -0.88
C LEU A 42 9.18 6.62 -0.29
N LYS A 43 9.35 6.69 1.02
CA LYS A 43 10.01 7.82 1.68
C LYS A 43 11.46 7.97 1.21
N THR A 44 12.13 6.84 0.99
CA THR A 44 13.52 6.79 0.52
C THR A 44 13.60 6.68 -1.00
N PHE A 45 12.68 5.92 -1.61
CA PHE A 45 12.68 5.65 -3.06
C PHE A 45 11.34 6.07 -3.67
N PRO A 46 11.09 7.38 -3.82
CA PRO A 46 9.77 7.86 -4.28
C PRO A 46 9.44 7.44 -5.74
N ASN A 47 10.44 7.14 -6.54
CA ASN A 47 10.22 6.72 -7.94
C ASN A 47 10.20 5.20 -8.12
N ARG A 48 10.08 4.44 -7.04
CA ARG A 48 10.06 2.98 -7.07
C ARG A 48 8.88 2.43 -7.87
N GLY A 49 7.73 3.08 -7.78
CA GLY A 49 6.55 2.68 -8.53
C GLY A 49 6.61 3.06 -10.00
N ARG A 50 5.86 2.34 -10.84
CA ARG A 50 5.73 2.66 -12.26
C ARG A 50 4.77 3.84 -12.45
N PRO A 51 4.82 4.56 -13.60
CA PRO A 51 3.82 5.59 -13.90
C PRO A 51 2.41 5.01 -13.86
N GLY A 52 1.50 5.72 -13.19
CA GLY A 52 0.12 5.29 -13.07
C GLY A 52 -0.73 5.69 -14.27
N ARG A 53 -1.99 5.23 -14.27
CA ARG A 53 -2.95 5.56 -15.33
C ARG A 53 -3.35 7.03 -15.32
N VAL A 54 -3.42 7.63 -14.12
CA VAL A 54 -3.74 9.05 -13.97
C VAL A 54 -2.44 9.83 -13.97
N VAL A 55 -2.40 10.91 -14.74
CA VAL A 55 -1.21 11.77 -14.82
C VAL A 55 -0.80 12.25 -13.43
N GLY A 56 0.50 12.14 -13.14
CA GLY A 56 1.06 12.53 -11.86
C GLY A 56 0.99 11.46 -10.78
N THR A 57 0.39 10.30 -11.06
CA THR A 57 0.37 9.19 -10.11
C THR A 57 1.40 8.13 -10.46
N ARG A 58 1.75 7.33 -9.46
CA ARG A 58 2.57 6.13 -9.61
C ARG A 58 1.89 4.96 -8.93
N GLU A 59 2.23 3.75 -9.37
CA GLU A 59 1.67 2.50 -8.86
C GLU A 59 2.79 1.59 -8.40
N LEU A 60 2.73 1.16 -7.14
CA LEU A 60 3.67 0.18 -6.58
C LEU A 60 2.94 -1.15 -6.41
N VAL A 61 3.38 -2.15 -7.17
CA VAL A 61 2.84 -3.52 -7.08
C VAL A 61 3.40 -4.18 -5.83
N LEU A 62 2.53 -4.76 -5.02
CA LEU A 62 2.90 -5.41 -3.75
C LEU A 62 3.10 -6.92 -3.91
N ALA A 63 3.53 -7.39 -5.08
CA ALA A 63 3.72 -8.82 -5.30
C ALA A 63 4.50 -9.49 -4.15
N PRO A 64 4.11 -10.72 -3.70
CA PRO A 64 3.08 -11.57 -4.31
C PRO A 64 1.63 -11.25 -3.89
N LEU A 65 1.40 -10.18 -3.12
CA LEU A 65 0.05 -9.78 -2.73
C LEU A 65 -0.70 -9.20 -3.93
N PRO A 66 -2.03 -9.43 -4.03
CA PRO A 66 -2.82 -8.95 -5.16
C PRO A 66 -3.25 -7.48 -4.98
N PHE A 67 -2.34 -6.62 -4.52
CA PHE A 67 -2.65 -5.22 -4.24
C PHE A 67 -1.66 -4.30 -4.92
N ILE A 68 -2.11 -3.09 -5.22
CA ILE A 68 -1.30 -2.02 -5.81
C ILE A 68 -1.49 -0.76 -4.97
N VAL A 69 -0.37 -0.14 -4.59
CA VAL A 69 -0.41 1.18 -3.93
C VAL A 69 -0.35 2.25 -5.01
N ILE A 70 -1.35 3.12 -5.01
CA ILE A 70 -1.40 4.29 -5.90
C ILE A 70 -0.99 5.50 -5.09
N TYR A 71 -0.01 6.25 -5.58
CA TYR A 71 0.54 7.38 -4.84
C TYR A 71 0.98 8.52 -5.76
N ARG A 72 1.24 9.68 -5.16
CA ARG A 72 1.84 10.84 -5.82
C ARG A 72 3.13 11.24 -5.11
N VAL A 73 4.05 11.70 -5.90
CA VAL A 73 5.32 12.23 -5.35
C VAL A 73 5.16 13.71 -5.03
#